data_d52c2ee1ee57a5000efe5990358d3587
#
_entry.id   d52c2ee1ee57a5000efe5990358d3587
#
_cell.length_a   1.000
_cell.length_b   1.000
_cell.length_c   1.000
_cell.angle_alpha   90.00
_cell.angle_beta   90.00
_cell.angle_gamma   90.00
#
_symmetry.space_group_name_H-M   'P 1'
#
loop_
_entity.id
_entity.type
_entity.pdbx_description
1 polymer ?
#
loop_
_entity_poly.entity_id
_entity_poly.type
_entity_poly.pdbx_seq_one_letter_code
_entity_poly.pdbx_strand_id
1 'polypeptide(L)'
;AGGDKKLQHSARKIGRAIGLAFQVYDDILNFTVGLDEADKPILTDFRQGIYTLPLLLAREVNEAAIAPYLEAPEKLSRQEYLDLAELVTELGGITGSLLVAGRLTELALNEIKKLPESPNRQILEEATQILLERNY
;
A
#
# COMPACT_ATOMS: atom_id res chain seq x y z
N ALA A 1 -1.53 -0.78 28.41
CA ALA A 1 -1.55 -1.21 29.73
C ALA A 1 -2.25 -0.20 30.62
N GLY A 2 -3.42 -0.48 31.11
CA GLY A 2 -4.09 0.32 32.12
C GLY A 2 -4.39 1.77 31.80
N GLY A 3 -4.18 2.22 30.57
CA GLY A 3 -4.54 3.54 30.14
C GLY A 3 -6.05 3.74 30.12
N ASP A 4 -6.49 5.00 30.19
CA ASP A 4 -7.92 5.28 30.08
C ASP A 4 -8.45 4.87 28.68
N LYS A 5 -9.77 4.90 28.52
CA LYS A 5 -10.40 4.52 27.24
C LYS A 5 -9.97 5.40 26.06
N LYS A 6 -9.59 6.66 26.31
CA LYS A 6 -9.07 7.58 25.30
C LYS A 6 -7.74 7.13 24.75
N LEU A 7 -6.80 6.73 25.63
CA LEU A 7 -5.49 6.21 25.24
C LEU A 7 -5.62 4.92 24.44
N GLN A 8 -6.50 4.01 24.87
CA GLN A 8 -6.76 2.77 24.15
C GLN A 8 -7.33 3.03 22.75
N HIS A 9 -8.25 3.98 22.65
CA HIS A 9 -8.85 4.37 21.38
C HIS A 9 -7.82 4.98 20.43
N SER A 10 -6.98 5.89 20.92
CA SER A 10 -5.88 6.47 20.13
C SER A 10 -4.88 5.43 19.68
N ALA A 11 -4.48 4.50 20.56
CA ALA A 11 -3.57 3.43 20.23
C ALA A 11 -4.12 2.52 19.12
N ARG A 12 -5.41 2.20 19.16
CA ARG A 12 -6.07 1.41 18.09
C ARG A 12 -6.09 2.16 16.76
N LYS A 13 -6.39 3.45 16.77
CA LYS A 13 -6.37 4.28 15.56
C LYS A 13 -4.99 4.33 14.93
N ILE A 14 -3.96 4.55 15.75
CA ILE A 14 -2.56 4.59 15.31
C ILE A 14 -2.18 3.25 14.68
N GLY A 15 -2.39 2.15 15.40
CA GLY A 15 -2.05 0.81 14.93
C GLY A 15 -2.76 0.45 13.63
N ARG A 16 -4.03 0.78 13.51
CA ARG A 16 -4.83 0.54 12.31
C ARG A 16 -4.31 1.36 11.13
N ALA A 17 -4.04 2.64 11.32
CA ALA A 17 -3.55 3.52 10.26
C ALA A 17 -2.17 3.09 9.76
N ILE A 18 -1.24 2.77 10.65
CA ILE A 18 0.09 2.27 10.31
C ILE A 18 0.00 0.93 9.59
N GLY A 19 -0.80 0.00 10.10
CA GLY A 19 -1.00 -1.31 9.48
C GLY A 19 -1.56 -1.23 8.08
N LEU A 20 -2.57 -0.37 7.85
CA LEU A 20 -3.14 -0.14 6.53
C LEU A 20 -2.13 0.53 5.58
N ALA A 21 -1.37 1.52 6.06
CA ALA A 21 -0.33 2.15 5.26
C ALA A 21 0.73 1.13 4.83
N PHE A 22 1.17 0.31 5.76
CA PHE A 22 2.15 -0.75 5.49
C PHE A 22 1.62 -1.73 4.42
N GLN A 23 0.35 -2.15 4.55
CA GLN A 23 -0.29 -3.03 3.56
C GLN A 23 -0.33 -2.39 2.17
N VAL A 24 -0.67 -1.10 2.08
CA VAL A 24 -0.68 -0.38 0.80
C VAL A 24 0.73 -0.32 0.19
N TYR A 25 1.77 -0.08 0.99
CA TYR A 25 3.15 -0.12 0.50
C TYR A 25 3.53 -1.51 -0.03
N ASP A 26 3.15 -2.57 0.65
CA ASP A 26 3.38 -3.94 0.16
C ASP A 26 2.65 -4.21 -1.15
N ASP A 27 1.42 -3.72 -1.29
CA ASP A 27 0.64 -3.82 -2.52
C ASP A 27 1.33 -3.11 -3.70
N ILE A 28 1.92 -1.95 -3.44
CA ILE A 28 2.71 -1.21 -4.44
C ILE A 28 3.93 -2.02 -4.88
N LEU A 29 4.63 -2.67 -3.95
CA LEU A 29 5.81 -3.48 -4.25
C LEU A 29 5.49 -4.64 -5.20
N ASN A 30 4.29 -5.21 -5.13
CA ASN A 30 3.85 -6.24 -6.07
C ASN A 30 3.87 -5.77 -7.54
N PHE A 31 3.69 -4.47 -7.79
CA PHE A 31 3.67 -3.89 -9.13
C PHE A 31 4.98 -3.22 -9.55
N THR A 32 5.96 -3.11 -8.65
CA THR A 32 7.17 -2.32 -8.89
C THR A 32 8.46 -3.11 -8.73
N VAL A 33 8.46 -4.19 -7.95
CA VAL A 33 9.67 -4.95 -7.63
C VAL A 33 9.81 -6.17 -8.55
N GLY A 34 11.04 -6.44 -8.95
CA GLY A 34 11.39 -7.64 -9.70
C GLY A 34 11.04 -7.62 -11.19
N LEU A 35 10.51 -6.50 -11.70
CA LEU A 35 10.08 -6.40 -13.10
C LEU A 35 11.25 -6.61 -14.08
N ASP A 36 12.43 -6.16 -13.72
CA ASP A 36 13.65 -6.27 -14.55
C ASP A 36 14.39 -7.60 -14.37
N GLU A 37 13.92 -8.45 -13.46
CA GLU A 37 14.58 -9.72 -13.12
C GLU A 37 13.83 -10.90 -13.74
N ALA A 38 14.36 -11.42 -14.87
CA ALA A 38 13.67 -12.42 -15.69
C ALA A 38 13.26 -13.70 -14.93
N ASP A 39 14.00 -14.08 -13.91
CA ASP A 39 13.79 -15.32 -13.17
C ASP A 39 12.95 -15.15 -11.90
N LYS A 40 12.57 -13.91 -11.54
CA LYS A 40 11.74 -13.68 -10.36
C LYS A 40 10.26 -13.65 -10.70
N PRO A 41 9.42 -14.23 -9.85
CA PRO A 41 7.98 -14.07 -9.99
C PRO A 41 7.56 -12.62 -9.74
N ILE A 42 6.68 -12.11 -10.58
CA ILE A 42 6.12 -10.76 -10.47
C ILE A 42 4.60 -10.83 -10.31
N LEU A 43 4.00 -9.79 -9.77
CA LEU A 43 2.56 -9.69 -9.56
C LEU A 43 1.99 -10.93 -8.88
N THR A 44 2.65 -11.40 -7.82
CA THR A 44 2.30 -12.67 -7.16
C THR A 44 0.89 -12.67 -6.59
N ASP A 45 0.43 -11.57 -6.00
CA ASP A 45 -0.93 -11.45 -5.48
C ASP A 45 -1.97 -11.51 -6.61
N PHE A 46 -1.73 -10.76 -7.67
CA PHE A 46 -2.62 -10.76 -8.84
C PHE A 46 -2.75 -12.15 -9.47
N ARG A 47 -1.63 -12.87 -9.59
CA ARG A 47 -1.61 -14.24 -10.13
C ARG A 47 -2.48 -15.21 -9.33
N GLN A 48 -2.66 -14.94 -8.04
CA GLN A 48 -3.51 -15.73 -7.13
C GLN A 48 -4.95 -15.22 -7.09
N GLY A 49 -5.29 -14.24 -7.93
CA GLY A 49 -6.62 -13.63 -7.97
C GLY A 49 -6.87 -12.62 -6.86
N ILE A 50 -5.82 -12.15 -6.20
CA ILE A 50 -5.91 -11.12 -5.16
C ILE A 50 -5.73 -9.75 -5.82
N TYR A 51 -6.78 -8.92 -5.75
CA TYR A 51 -6.79 -7.59 -6.34
C TYR A 51 -6.49 -6.55 -5.27
N THR A 52 -5.35 -5.88 -5.42
CA THR A 52 -4.85 -4.90 -4.47
C THR A 52 -5.12 -3.47 -4.93
N LEU A 53 -4.87 -2.51 -4.06
CA LEU A 53 -5.26 -1.11 -4.29
C LEU A 53 -4.76 -0.51 -5.61
N PRO A 54 -3.48 -0.70 -6.04
CA PRO A 54 -3.04 -0.15 -7.32
C PRO A 54 -3.88 -0.61 -8.51
N LEU A 55 -4.22 -1.89 -8.55
CA LEU A 55 -5.07 -2.46 -9.61
C LEU A 55 -6.48 -1.88 -9.56
N LEU A 56 -7.06 -1.80 -8.36
CA LEU A 56 -8.43 -1.29 -8.17
C LEU A 56 -8.54 0.17 -8.60
N LEU A 57 -7.56 1.00 -8.25
CA LEU A 57 -7.54 2.40 -8.67
C LEU A 57 -7.37 2.55 -10.19
N ALA A 58 -6.49 1.78 -10.79
CA ALA A 58 -6.32 1.77 -12.25
C ALA A 58 -7.62 1.34 -12.95
N ARG A 59 -8.30 0.33 -12.42
CA ARG A 59 -9.58 -0.16 -12.94
C ARG A 59 -10.66 0.91 -12.90
N GLU A 60 -10.73 1.70 -11.82
CA GLU A 60 -11.67 2.82 -11.70
C GLU A 60 -11.44 3.88 -12.81
N VAL A 61 -10.19 4.07 -13.22
CA VAL A 61 -9.86 5.03 -14.28
C VAL A 61 -10.24 4.48 -15.67
N ASN A 62 -9.92 3.21 -15.94
CA ASN A 62 -10.21 2.59 -17.23
C ASN A 62 -10.48 1.09 -17.07
N GLU A 63 -11.71 0.74 -16.76
CA GLU A 63 -12.11 -0.66 -16.60
C GLU A 63 -11.92 -1.49 -17.86
N ALA A 64 -12.24 -0.93 -19.02
CA ALA A 64 -12.15 -1.63 -20.30
C ALA A 64 -10.70 -2.06 -20.63
N ALA A 65 -9.72 -1.24 -20.26
CA ALA A 65 -8.31 -1.56 -20.48
C ALA A 65 -7.81 -2.66 -19.53
N ILE A 66 -8.31 -2.70 -18.31
CA ILE A 66 -7.92 -3.68 -17.28
C ILE A 66 -8.64 -5.01 -17.45
N ALA A 67 -9.91 -5.01 -17.86
CA ALA A 67 -10.76 -6.18 -17.90
C ALA A 67 -10.15 -7.42 -18.61
N PRO A 68 -9.44 -7.31 -19.75
CA PRO A 68 -8.85 -8.47 -20.42
C PRO A 68 -7.86 -9.25 -19.55
N TYR A 69 -7.14 -8.57 -18.64
CA TYR A 69 -6.18 -9.22 -17.76
C TYR A 69 -6.84 -9.97 -16.60
N LEU A 70 -8.11 -9.66 -16.30
CA LEU A 70 -8.83 -10.25 -15.17
C LEU A 70 -9.51 -11.58 -15.49
N GLU A 71 -9.60 -11.96 -16.77
CA GLU A 71 -10.32 -13.17 -17.19
C GLU A 71 -9.66 -14.44 -16.68
N ALA A 72 -8.34 -14.52 -16.74
CA ALA A 72 -7.57 -15.66 -16.26
C ALA A 72 -6.20 -15.19 -15.72
N PRO A 73 -6.16 -14.58 -14.55
CA PRO A 73 -4.93 -13.95 -14.00
C PRO A 73 -3.75 -14.93 -13.91
N GLU A 74 -4.03 -16.20 -13.63
CA GLU A 74 -3.01 -17.25 -13.47
C GLU A 74 -2.40 -17.73 -14.79
N LYS A 75 -3.01 -17.39 -15.93
CA LYS A 75 -2.62 -17.90 -17.26
C LYS A 75 -1.87 -16.90 -18.13
N LEU A 76 -1.62 -15.70 -17.62
CA LEU A 76 -0.92 -14.69 -18.39
C LEU A 76 0.56 -15.06 -18.58
N SER A 77 1.12 -14.65 -19.70
CA SER A 77 2.56 -14.69 -19.93
C SER A 77 3.26 -13.65 -19.08
N ARG A 78 4.59 -13.78 -18.91
CA ARG A 78 5.38 -12.77 -18.22
C ARG A 78 5.23 -11.39 -18.87
N GLN A 79 5.22 -11.34 -20.20
CA GLN A 79 5.06 -10.07 -20.92
C GLN A 79 3.71 -9.43 -20.61
N GLU A 80 2.64 -10.21 -20.56
CA GLU A 80 1.32 -9.70 -20.19
C GLU A 80 1.26 -9.19 -18.74
N TYR A 81 1.99 -9.82 -17.80
CA TYR A 81 2.12 -9.28 -16.45
C TYR A 81 2.88 -7.95 -16.43
N LEU A 82 3.95 -7.83 -17.22
CA LEU A 82 4.70 -6.57 -17.36
C LEU A 82 3.84 -5.48 -17.98
N ASP A 83 3.09 -5.80 -19.01
CA ASP A 83 2.17 -4.87 -19.68
C ASP A 83 1.08 -4.40 -18.69
N LEU A 84 0.57 -5.29 -17.86
CA LEU A 84 -0.39 -4.92 -16.82
C LEU A 84 0.24 -3.98 -15.78
N ALA A 85 1.45 -4.27 -15.31
CA ALA A 85 2.14 -3.41 -14.35
C ALA A 85 2.37 -1.99 -14.91
N GLU A 86 2.77 -1.90 -16.17
CA GLU A 86 2.92 -0.62 -16.88
C GLU A 86 1.58 0.11 -16.99
N LEU A 87 0.54 -0.58 -17.41
CA LEU A 87 -0.81 -0.01 -17.54
C LEU A 87 -1.34 0.50 -16.20
N VAL A 88 -1.17 -0.26 -15.12
CA VAL A 88 -1.57 0.16 -13.76
C VAL A 88 -0.83 1.44 -13.36
N THR A 89 0.45 1.53 -13.68
CA THR A 89 1.27 2.73 -13.42
C THR A 89 0.77 3.92 -14.24
N GLU A 90 0.57 3.75 -15.52
CA GLU A 90 0.08 4.80 -16.43
C GLU A 90 -1.30 5.33 -16.03
N LEU A 91 -2.18 4.46 -15.57
CA LEU A 91 -3.52 4.82 -15.09
C LEU A 91 -3.52 5.43 -13.67
N GLY A 92 -2.36 5.65 -13.10
CA GLY A 92 -2.22 6.32 -11.80
C GLY A 92 -2.45 5.42 -10.59
N GLY A 93 -2.45 4.09 -10.77
CA GLY A 93 -2.66 3.14 -9.67
C GLY A 93 -1.59 3.22 -8.59
N ILE A 94 -0.33 3.38 -8.99
CA ILE A 94 0.79 3.52 -8.04
C ILE A 94 0.75 4.88 -7.35
N THR A 95 0.62 5.96 -8.11
CA THR A 95 0.54 7.33 -7.56
C THR A 95 -0.64 7.48 -6.61
N GLY A 96 -1.81 6.97 -6.99
CA GLY A 96 -3.00 7.00 -6.13
C GLY A 96 -2.82 6.20 -4.84
N SER A 97 -2.19 5.04 -4.92
CA SER A 97 -1.88 4.23 -3.74
C SER A 97 -0.90 4.92 -2.80
N LEU A 98 0.14 5.57 -3.33
CA LEU A 98 1.07 6.36 -2.53
C LEU A 98 0.37 7.51 -1.79
N LEU A 99 -0.60 8.17 -2.43
CA LEU A 99 -1.40 9.21 -1.79
C LEU A 99 -2.24 8.65 -0.63
N VAL A 100 -2.84 7.49 -0.80
CA VAL A 100 -3.60 6.82 0.26
C VAL A 100 -2.69 6.46 1.43
N ALA A 101 -1.54 5.83 1.15
CA ALA A 101 -0.57 5.46 2.18
C ALA A 101 -0.04 6.69 2.94
N GLY A 102 0.24 7.78 2.23
CA GLY A 102 0.66 9.05 2.82
C GLY A 102 -0.38 9.63 3.77
N ARG A 103 -1.65 9.65 3.37
CA ARG A 103 -2.75 10.12 4.23
C ARG A 103 -2.94 9.27 5.48
N LEU A 104 -2.83 7.95 5.35
CA LEU A 104 -2.88 7.05 6.50
C LEU A 104 -1.72 7.29 7.47
N THR A 105 -0.54 7.53 6.95
CA THR A 105 0.66 7.84 7.75
C THR A 105 0.52 9.17 8.47
N GLU A 106 0.03 10.21 7.80
CA GLU A 106 -0.26 11.52 8.41
C GLU A 106 -1.32 11.41 9.51
N LEU A 107 -2.37 10.62 9.29
CA LEU A 107 -3.39 10.36 10.29
C LEU A 107 -2.78 9.71 11.54
N ALA A 108 -1.90 8.74 11.36
CA ALA A 108 -1.19 8.10 12.46
C ALA A 108 -0.31 9.11 13.23
N LEU A 109 0.46 9.95 12.51
CA LEU A 109 1.28 11.01 13.13
C LEU A 109 0.44 11.98 13.93
N ASN A 110 -0.69 12.43 13.41
CA ASN A 110 -1.58 13.35 14.10
C ASN A 110 -2.15 12.74 15.39
N GLU A 111 -2.50 11.45 15.37
CA GLU A 111 -2.96 10.75 16.57
C GLU A 111 -1.84 10.53 17.58
N ILE A 112 -0.63 10.23 17.13
CA ILE A 112 0.56 10.07 18.01
C ILE A 112 0.84 11.38 18.76
N LYS A 113 0.73 12.53 18.10
CA LYS A 113 0.95 13.85 18.71
C LYS A 113 -0.02 14.17 19.83
N LYS A 114 -1.16 13.51 19.89
CA LYS A 114 -2.13 13.64 20.98
C LYS A 114 -1.79 12.81 22.22
N LEU A 115 -0.83 11.89 22.10
CA LEU A 115 -0.37 11.10 23.23
C LEU A 115 0.50 11.94 24.18
N PRO A 116 0.58 11.57 25.47
CA PRO A 116 1.49 12.21 26.41
C PRO A 116 2.94 12.11 25.92
N GLU A 117 3.72 13.15 26.13
CA GLU A 117 5.15 13.13 25.81
C GLU A 117 5.86 12.03 26.60
N SER A 118 6.61 11.21 25.89
CA SER A 118 7.40 10.11 26.47
C SER A 118 8.43 9.63 25.44
N PRO A 119 9.48 8.90 25.86
CA PRO A 119 10.38 8.26 24.90
C PRO A 119 9.67 7.34 23.91
N ASN A 120 8.62 6.64 24.35
CA ASN A 120 7.82 5.74 23.49
C ASN A 120 7.07 6.51 22.40
N ARG A 121 6.53 7.69 22.71
CA ARG A 121 5.91 8.56 21.72
C ARG A 121 6.91 8.99 20.66
N GLN A 122 8.13 9.38 21.04
CA GLN A 122 9.19 9.76 20.12
C GLN A 122 9.55 8.61 19.19
N ILE A 123 9.67 7.39 19.69
CA ILE A 123 9.94 6.19 18.89
C ILE A 123 8.84 5.97 17.87
N LEU A 124 7.57 6.10 18.27
CA LEU A 124 6.43 5.97 17.37
C LEU A 124 6.43 7.04 16.28
N GLU A 125 6.73 8.29 16.63
CA GLU A 125 6.84 9.38 15.67
C GLU A 125 7.93 9.11 14.62
N GLU A 126 9.10 8.69 15.05
CA GLU A 126 10.24 8.38 14.18
C GLU A 126 9.94 7.21 13.26
N ALA A 127 9.38 6.12 13.77
CA ALA A 127 9.00 4.95 12.99
C ALA A 127 7.94 5.31 11.92
N THR A 128 6.96 6.12 12.30
CA THR A 128 5.90 6.56 11.38
C THR A 128 6.45 7.51 10.32
N GLN A 129 7.38 8.38 10.68
CA GLN A 129 8.04 9.28 9.75
C GLN A 129 8.87 8.52 8.71
N ILE A 130 9.52 7.44 9.10
CA ILE A 130 10.26 6.57 8.17
C ILE A 130 9.31 5.99 7.11
N LEU A 131 8.10 5.58 7.49
CA LEU A 131 7.09 5.11 6.53
C LEU A 131 6.68 6.20 5.54
N LEU A 132 6.50 7.43 6.02
CA LEU A 132 6.13 8.58 5.17
C LEU A 132 7.21 8.91 4.15
N GLU A 133 8.46 8.72 4.50
CA GLU A 133 9.62 9.03 3.67
C GLU A 133 10.05 7.89 2.73
N ARG A 134 9.38 6.74 2.80
CA ARG A 134 9.70 5.62 1.90
C ARG A 134 9.53 6.03 0.44
N ASN A 135 10.54 5.66 -0.35
CA ASN A 135 10.59 5.95 -1.78
C ASN A 135 10.37 4.66 -2.58
N TYR A 136 9.35 4.67 -3.39
CA TYR A 136 8.96 3.50 -4.21
C TYR A 136 9.15 3.77 -5.70
#